data_a24b0eaebee5debe7559ba26ff21409d
#
_entry.id   a24b0eaebee5debe7559ba26ff21409d
#
_cell.length_a   1.000
_cell.length_b   1.000
_cell.length_c   1.000
_cell.angle_alpha   90.00
_cell.angle_beta   90.00
_cell.angle_gamma   90.00
#
_symmetry.space_group_name_H-M   'P 1'
#
loop_
_entity.id
_entity.type
_entity.pdbx_description
1 polymer ?
#
loop_
_entity_poly.entity_id
_entity_poly.type
_entity_poly.pdbx_seq_one_letter_code
_entity_poly.pdbx_strand_id
1 'polypeptide(L)'
;MEKVEYWDIYDKNKQRTGRQMKRNDWCLKDGEYHLTVLGVVARPDKTFLITKRVMTKAWAPGWWEVSGGAAQAGEASRDAVLREVKEETGL
;
A
#
# COMPACT_ATOMS: atom_id res chain seq x y z
N MET A 1 20.09 10.79 0.52
CA MET A 1 19.96 9.49 1.19
C MET A 1 18.58 8.93 0.98
N GLU A 2 18.49 7.70 0.49
CA GLU A 2 17.22 7.05 0.34
C GLU A 2 16.63 6.72 1.71
N LYS A 3 15.34 7.01 1.89
CA LYS A 3 14.62 6.65 3.09
C LYS A 3 14.24 5.18 3.03
N VAL A 4 14.69 4.40 3.98
CA VAL A 4 14.34 2.98 4.08
C VAL A 4 12.92 2.85 4.61
N GLU A 5 12.09 2.13 3.87
CA GLU A 5 10.71 1.86 4.26
C GLU A 5 10.61 0.49 4.92
N TYR A 6 9.92 0.43 6.07
CA TYR A 6 9.66 -0.81 6.79
C TYR A 6 8.17 -1.09 6.82
N TRP A 7 7.83 -2.36 6.82
CA TRP A 7 6.45 -2.85 6.93
C TRP A 7 6.30 -3.67 8.18
N ASP A 8 5.17 -3.52 8.87
CA ASP A 8 4.82 -4.44 9.96
C ASP A 8 4.41 -5.79 9.37
N ILE A 9 4.78 -6.87 10.07
CA ILE A 9 4.37 -8.22 9.72
C ILE A 9 3.14 -8.57 10.55
N TYR A 10 2.09 -9.04 9.87
CA TYR A 10 0.80 -9.39 10.46
C TYR A 10 0.61 -10.90 10.43
N ASP A 11 -0.20 -11.41 11.38
CA ASP A 11 -0.62 -12.80 11.38
C ASP A 11 -1.92 -13.00 10.57
N LYS A 12 -2.42 -14.22 10.51
CA LYS A 12 -3.64 -14.57 9.78
C LYS A 12 -4.89 -13.86 10.31
N ASN A 13 -4.85 -13.35 11.54
CA ASN A 13 -5.95 -12.63 12.17
C ASN A 13 -5.81 -11.12 12.03
N LYS A 14 -4.90 -10.65 11.17
CA LYS A 14 -4.61 -9.24 10.93
C LYS A 14 -4.07 -8.51 12.17
N GLN A 15 -3.40 -9.24 13.05
CA GLN A 15 -2.75 -8.66 14.24
C GLN A 15 -1.26 -8.52 13.97
N ARG A 16 -0.67 -7.41 14.41
CA ARG A 16 0.77 -7.20 14.30
C ARG A 16 1.51 -8.23 15.12
N THR A 17 2.54 -8.85 14.53
CA THR A 17 3.36 -9.86 15.21
C THR A 17 4.46 -9.25 16.07
N GLY A 18 4.74 -7.96 15.91
CA GLY A 18 5.88 -7.30 16.53
C GLY A 18 7.15 -7.35 15.70
N ARG A 19 7.17 -8.12 14.62
CA ARG A 19 8.26 -8.16 13.66
C ARG A 19 8.01 -7.19 12.53
N GLN A 20 9.09 -6.72 11.91
CA GLN A 20 9.03 -5.82 10.76
C GLN A 20 9.93 -6.37 9.67
N MET A 21 9.67 -5.96 8.43
CA MET A 21 10.52 -6.26 7.28
C MET A 21 10.84 -5.01 6.50
N LYS A 22 11.98 -4.98 5.87
CA LYS A 22 12.30 -3.96 4.87
C LYS A 22 11.44 -4.17 3.64
N ARG A 23 11.03 -3.08 3.00
CA ARG A 23 10.34 -3.12 1.71
C ARG A 23 11.14 -3.96 0.71
N ASN A 24 10.47 -4.92 0.06
CA ASN A 24 11.03 -5.83 -0.94
C ASN A 24 12.02 -6.88 -0.41
N ASP A 25 12.12 -7.04 0.89
CA ASP A 25 12.99 -8.09 1.47
C ASP A 25 12.37 -9.49 1.43
N TRP A 26 11.08 -9.59 1.26
CA TRP A 26 10.30 -10.83 1.08
C TRP A 26 10.70 -11.97 2.01
N CYS A 27 10.91 -11.66 3.28
CA CYS A 27 11.29 -12.63 4.30
C CYS A 27 10.10 -13.24 5.04
N LEU A 28 8.89 -13.08 4.50
CA LEU A 28 7.67 -13.59 5.11
C LEU A 28 7.65 -15.11 5.11
N LYS A 29 7.29 -15.68 6.26
CA LYS A 29 7.09 -17.12 6.45
C LYS A 29 5.62 -17.47 6.27
N ASP A 30 5.31 -18.77 6.27
CA ASP A 30 3.92 -19.22 6.26
C ASP A 30 3.16 -18.60 7.45
N GLY A 31 1.97 -18.07 7.18
CA GLY A 31 1.17 -17.40 8.19
C GLY A 31 1.60 -15.98 8.52
N GLU A 32 2.56 -15.43 7.78
CA GLU A 32 2.98 -14.03 7.92
C GLU A 32 2.59 -13.22 6.69
N TYR A 33 2.15 -11.99 6.91
CA TYR A 33 1.61 -11.13 5.85
C TYR A 33 2.04 -9.69 6.05
N HIS A 34 2.10 -8.91 4.97
CA HIS A 34 2.16 -7.46 5.10
C HIS A 34 0.82 -6.86 4.66
N LEU A 35 0.55 -5.63 5.07
CA LEU A 35 -0.72 -4.97 4.79
C LEU A 35 -0.61 -4.10 3.54
N THR A 36 -1.49 -4.36 2.58
CA THR A 36 -1.68 -3.50 1.41
C THR A 36 -3.06 -2.85 1.52
N VAL A 37 -3.14 -1.57 1.17
CA VAL A 37 -4.38 -0.81 1.22
C VAL A 37 -4.73 -0.27 -0.15
N LEU A 38 -6.04 -0.15 -0.42
CA LEU A 38 -6.56 0.46 -1.63
C LEU A 38 -7.55 1.55 -1.24
N GLY A 39 -7.41 2.72 -1.87
CA GLY A 39 -8.31 3.85 -1.67
C GLY A 39 -9.11 4.12 -2.92
N VAL A 40 -10.42 4.12 -2.82
CA VAL A 40 -11.32 4.45 -3.92
C VAL A 40 -11.81 5.88 -3.72
N VAL A 41 -11.45 6.77 -4.65
CA VAL A 41 -11.91 8.16 -4.66
C VAL A 41 -13.12 8.24 -5.60
N ALA A 42 -14.29 8.51 -5.04
CA ALA A 42 -15.54 8.54 -5.79
C ALA A 42 -16.15 9.94 -5.79
N ARG A 43 -16.84 10.30 -6.87
CA ARG A 43 -17.64 11.52 -6.96
C ARG A 43 -19.10 11.19 -6.65
N PRO A 44 -19.89 12.20 -6.27
CA PRO A 44 -21.33 12.00 -6.05
C PRO A 44 -22.09 11.44 -7.26
N ASP A 45 -21.57 11.66 -8.47
CA ASP A 45 -22.16 11.13 -9.72
C ASP A 45 -21.83 9.65 -9.97
N LYS A 46 -21.22 8.97 -8.98
CA LYS A 46 -20.82 7.54 -9.03
C LYS A 46 -19.67 7.24 -9.99
N THR A 47 -18.89 8.24 -10.38
CA THR A 47 -17.64 8.01 -11.11
C THR A 47 -16.48 7.86 -10.13
N PHE A 48 -15.43 7.17 -10.55
CA PHE A 48 -14.28 6.87 -9.71
C PHE A 48 -13.00 7.41 -10.35
N LEU A 49 -12.06 7.85 -9.50
CA LEU A 49 -10.74 8.22 -9.97
C LEU A 49 -9.90 6.95 -10.12
N ILE A 50 -9.38 6.74 -11.31
CA ILE A 50 -8.41 5.69 -11.57
C ILE A 50 -7.15 6.33 -12.16
N THR A 51 -6.00 5.72 -11.89
CA THR A 51 -4.72 6.18 -12.41
C THR A 51 -4.08 5.06 -13.21
N LYS A 52 -3.23 5.44 -14.18
CA LYS A 52 -2.50 4.48 -14.98
C LYS A 52 -1.06 4.38 -14.45
N ARG A 53 -0.61 3.16 -14.19
CA ARG A 53 0.77 2.94 -13.76
C ARG A 53 1.72 3.34 -14.88
N VAL A 54 2.80 4.07 -14.51
CA VAL A 54 3.80 4.45 -15.50
C VAL A 54 4.53 3.21 -16.01
N MET A 55 5.03 3.30 -17.23
CA MET A 55 5.66 2.16 -17.90
C MET A 55 6.96 1.70 -17.24
N THR A 56 7.56 2.55 -16.40
CA THR A 56 8.80 2.23 -15.67
C THR A 56 8.56 1.42 -14.39
N LYS A 57 7.30 1.18 -13.98
CA LYS A 57 7.01 0.37 -12.80
C LYS A 57 7.43 -1.08 -13.03
N ALA A 58 7.96 -1.74 -11.98
CA ALA A 58 8.40 -3.12 -12.06
C ALA A 58 7.23 -4.10 -12.16
N TRP A 59 6.06 -3.74 -11.58
CA TRP A 59 4.87 -4.58 -11.58
C TRP A 59 3.74 -3.90 -12.35
N ALA A 60 3.10 -4.64 -13.23
CA ALA A 60 1.93 -4.22 -14.01
C ALA A 60 2.09 -2.84 -14.67
N PRO A 61 3.19 -2.55 -15.40
CA PRO A 61 3.36 -1.25 -16.04
C PRO A 61 2.23 -0.99 -17.04
N GLY A 62 1.74 0.24 -17.06
CA GLY A 62 0.67 0.65 -17.96
C GLY A 62 -0.73 0.20 -17.57
N TRP A 63 -0.90 -0.53 -16.47
CA TRP A 63 -2.23 -0.95 -16.00
C TRP A 63 -2.95 0.18 -15.29
N TRP A 64 -4.26 0.19 -15.38
CA TRP A 64 -5.12 1.10 -14.65
C TRP A 64 -5.35 0.60 -13.21
N GLU A 65 -5.38 1.50 -12.26
CA GLU A 65 -5.53 1.13 -10.85
C GLU A 65 -6.23 2.22 -10.04
N VAL A 66 -6.79 1.85 -8.89
CA VAL A 66 -7.14 2.80 -7.85
C VAL A 66 -5.91 3.06 -7.00
N SER A 67 -5.93 4.17 -6.22
CA SER A 67 -4.80 4.52 -5.36
C SER A 67 -4.58 3.49 -4.27
N GLY A 68 -3.33 3.13 -4.01
CA GLY A 68 -3.02 2.18 -2.96
C GLY A 68 -1.55 1.86 -2.88
N GLY A 69 -1.21 1.03 -1.91
CA GLY A 69 0.15 0.59 -1.68
C GLY A 69 0.30 -0.13 -0.35
N ALA A 70 1.52 -0.43 0.04
CA ALA A 70 1.81 -1.10 1.29
C ALA A 70 1.77 -0.12 2.46
N ALA A 71 1.14 -0.53 3.56
CA ALA A 71 1.18 0.24 4.81
C ALA A 71 2.59 0.20 5.38
N GLN A 72 3.08 1.36 5.85
CA GLN A 72 4.37 1.45 6.51
C GLN A 72 4.26 1.01 7.96
N ALA A 73 5.39 0.60 8.55
CA ALA A 73 5.43 0.21 9.95
C ALA A 73 4.87 1.31 10.85
N GLY A 74 4.01 0.93 11.78
CA GLY A 74 3.35 1.86 12.69
C GLY A 74 2.08 2.51 12.15
N GLU A 75 1.77 2.40 10.86
CA GLU A 75 0.55 2.97 10.29
C GLU A 75 -0.64 2.04 10.52
N ALA A 76 -1.79 2.61 10.90
CA ALA A 76 -3.07 1.92 10.78
C ALA A 76 -3.52 1.93 9.31
N SER A 77 -4.41 1.02 8.94
CA SER A 77 -4.88 0.92 7.54
C SER A 77 -5.47 2.24 7.02
N ARG A 78 -6.23 2.94 7.85
CA ARG A 78 -6.81 4.24 7.48
C ARG A 78 -5.73 5.28 7.18
N ASP A 79 -4.72 5.37 8.04
CA ASP A 79 -3.62 6.34 7.85
C ASP A 79 -2.82 6.00 6.60
N ALA A 80 -2.59 4.71 6.35
CA ALA A 80 -1.89 4.25 5.16
C ALA A 80 -2.63 4.63 3.87
N VAL A 81 -3.95 4.39 3.81
CA VAL A 81 -4.71 4.68 2.61
C VAL A 81 -4.82 6.19 2.36
N LEU A 82 -4.98 6.99 3.41
CA LEU A 82 -5.02 8.45 3.27
C LEU A 82 -3.69 8.99 2.75
N ARG A 83 -2.57 8.47 3.27
CA ARG A 83 -1.25 8.85 2.78
C ARG A 83 -1.05 8.47 1.31
N GLU A 84 -1.41 7.25 0.92
CA GLU A 84 -1.26 6.78 -0.47
C GLU A 84 -2.11 7.60 -1.44
N VAL A 85 -3.36 7.88 -1.09
CA VAL A 85 -4.24 8.70 -1.93
C VAL A 85 -3.65 10.11 -2.10
N LYS A 86 -3.16 10.71 -1.03
CA LYS A 86 -2.55 12.04 -1.08
C LYS A 86 -1.28 12.05 -1.93
N GLU A 87 -0.41 11.06 -1.77
CA GLU A 87 0.83 10.97 -2.54
C GLU A 87 0.58 10.78 -4.04
N GLU A 88 -0.41 9.97 -4.40
CA GLU A 88 -0.68 9.62 -5.79
C GLU A 88 -1.59 10.62 -6.50
N THR A 89 -2.50 11.30 -5.79
CA THR A 89 -3.50 12.16 -6.41
C THR A 89 -3.45 13.61 -5.93
N GLY A 90 -2.80 13.89 -4.80
CA GLY A 90 -2.77 15.23 -4.20
C GLY A 90 -4.04 15.61 -3.42
N LEU A 91 -4.97 14.70 -3.29
CA LEU A 91 -6.27 14.98 -2.64
C LEU A 91 -6.26 14.89 -1.11
#